data_74107ca5a21ef7f02dd6de79310ed746
#
_entry.id   74107ca5a21ef7f02dd6de79310ed746
#
_cell.length_a   1.000
_cell.length_b   1.000
_cell.length_c   1.000
_cell.angle_alpha   90.00
_cell.angle_beta   90.00
_cell.angle_gamma   90.00
#
_symmetry.space_group_name_H-M   'P 1'
#
loop_
_entity.id
_entity.type
_entity.pdbx_description
1 polymer ?
#
loop_
_entity_poly.entity_id
_entity_poly.type
_entity_poly.pdbx_seq_one_letter_code
_entity_poly.pdbx_strand_id
1 'polypeptide(L)'
;MRGAWFLVVAIGVAAVGRPASAAEAPRPARLLVVSVTTGFRHASIGTAEPVLEELGRSTGLFHCDHLRMPPGRLPQPKPPKRAKDTSAEEWAKQEAEFKRAQEQFRRDDQAWQAGLKAEFAKVFSAESLRDFDGVIFLSTTGDLPVPDLAAFLDWIKSGKAFIGFHAATDTFKSSDAYCDMIGGHFAGHPWGAGGEHAFVVHEPGHRVAAMFPERFRWKDEIYQYDLRTKPENLRVLVSLDMQASQPKEPWHVPVAWVRDYGKGRVFSTNFGHNDTTWKEPMFQKHMAEGIAWALGRFDAPAAPNPEVQAAEYLRSVVAAAAAATKADADALRAKADAKIAKDAAWATGLRPMLLGIRGLKPEDRAAAYAEVIAEVEKP
;
A
#
# COMPACT_ATOMS: atom_id res chain seq x y z
N MET A 1 -38.17 67.75 -57.11
CA MET A 1 -36.93 67.09 -56.71
C MET A 1 -37.26 65.92 -55.74
N ARG A 2 -37.20 64.73 -56.25
CA ARG A 2 -37.61 63.50 -55.48
C ARG A 2 -36.34 62.80 -54.97
N GLY A 3 -36.08 62.74 -53.67
CA GLY A 3 -34.97 62.04 -53.07
C GLY A 3 -35.32 60.55 -52.85
N ALA A 4 -34.51 59.67 -53.43
CA ALA A 4 -34.60 58.21 -53.27
C ALA A 4 -33.80 57.78 -52.04
N TRP A 5 -34.43 57.07 -51.10
CA TRP A 5 -33.77 56.42 -49.96
C TRP A 5 -33.42 54.99 -50.36
N PHE A 6 -32.12 54.65 -50.33
CA PHE A 6 -31.67 53.30 -50.50
C PHE A 6 -31.64 52.62 -49.11
N LEU A 7 -32.42 51.57 -48.98
CA LEU A 7 -32.40 50.66 -47.76
C LEU A 7 -31.28 49.63 -47.94
N VAL A 8 -30.24 49.71 -47.13
CA VAL A 8 -29.19 48.69 -47.08
C VAL A 8 -29.61 47.58 -46.09
N VAL A 9 -29.96 46.40 -46.59
CA VAL A 9 -30.23 45.25 -45.82
C VAL A 9 -28.91 44.54 -45.53
N ALA A 10 -28.42 44.60 -44.28
CA ALA A 10 -27.26 43.82 -43.80
C ALA A 10 -27.72 42.40 -43.55
N ILE A 11 -27.25 41.45 -44.35
CA ILE A 11 -27.44 40.02 -44.12
C ILE A 11 -26.38 39.57 -43.08
N GLY A 12 -26.82 39.38 -41.82
CA GLY A 12 -25.98 38.80 -40.78
C GLY A 12 -25.78 37.30 -41.05
N VAL A 13 -24.56 36.89 -41.41
CA VAL A 13 -24.17 35.49 -41.47
C VAL A 13 -23.98 34.99 -40.04
N ALA A 14 -24.94 34.20 -39.52
CA ALA A 14 -24.79 33.50 -38.28
C ALA A 14 -23.71 32.43 -38.44
N ALA A 15 -22.58 32.63 -37.78
CA ALA A 15 -21.55 31.57 -37.65
C ALA A 15 -22.14 30.39 -36.86
N VAL A 16 -22.46 29.31 -37.56
CA VAL A 16 -22.82 28.04 -36.93
C VAL A 16 -21.54 27.50 -36.24
N GLY A 17 -21.47 27.69 -34.92
CA GLY A 17 -20.41 27.14 -34.13
C GLY A 17 -20.36 25.61 -34.32
N ARG A 18 -19.20 25.08 -34.74
CA ARG A 18 -18.98 23.64 -34.77
C ARG A 18 -19.24 23.10 -33.34
N PRO A 19 -20.03 22.02 -33.19
CA PRO A 19 -20.13 21.36 -31.87
C PRO A 19 -18.73 20.99 -31.43
N ALA A 20 -18.38 21.34 -30.19
CA ALA A 20 -17.13 20.87 -29.55
C ALA A 20 -17.09 19.38 -29.70
N SER A 21 -16.05 18.86 -30.36
CA SER A 21 -15.81 17.41 -30.44
C SER A 21 -15.84 16.87 -29.01
N ALA A 22 -16.76 15.95 -28.72
CA ALA A 22 -16.74 15.24 -27.46
C ALA A 22 -15.33 14.61 -27.32
N ALA A 23 -14.61 15.00 -26.28
CA ALA A 23 -13.28 14.43 -26.03
C ALA A 23 -13.45 12.91 -26.00
N GLU A 24 -12.76 12.22 -26.89
CA GLU A 24 -12.80 10.76 -26.97
C GLU A 24 -12.39 10.22 -25.60
N ALA A 25 -13.19 9.28 -25.05
CA ALA A 25 -12.87 8.69 -23.75
C ALA A 25 -11.45 8.09 -23.81
N PRO A 26 -10.61 8.35 -22.80
CA PRO A 26 -9.22 7.87 -22.82
C PRO A 26 -9.21 6.34 -22.95
N ARG A 27 -8.33 5.82 -23.81
CA ARG A 27 -8.17 4.37 -23.97
C ARG A 27 -7.94 3.68 -22.62
N PRO A 28 -8.39 2.43 -22.45
CA PRO A 28 -8.01 1.63 -21.31
C PRO A 28 -6.48 1.57 -21.16
N ALA A 29 -5.97 1.76 -19.95
CA ALA A 29 -4.54 1.67 -19.67
C ALA A 29 -4.09 0.21 -19.73
N ARG A 30 -2.83 -0.04 -20.09
CA ARG A 30 -2.23 -1.36 -20.05
C ARG A 30 -1.38 -1.47 -18.77
N LEU A 31 -1.76 -2.34 -17.85
CA LEU A 31 -1.09 -2.52 -16.56
C LEU A 31 -0.42 -3.89 -16.48
N LEU A 32 0.86 -3.89 -16.10
CA LEU A 32 1.57 -5.11 -15.75
C LEU A 32 1.20 -5.51 -14.31
N VAL A 33 0.55 -6.66 -14.13
CA VAL A 33 0.21 -7.21 -12.83
C VAL A 33 1.23 -8.26 -12.43
N VAL A 34 2.05 -7.96 -11.44
CA VAL A 34 3.05 -8.87 -10.89
C VAL A 34 2.49 -9.53 -9.63
N SER A 35 2.31 -10.83 -9.66
CA SER A 35 1.84 -11.65 -8.52
C SER A 35 2.86 -12.72 -8.10
N VAL A 36 4.11 -12.55 -8.54
CA VAL A 36 5.23 -13.41 -8.15
C VAL A 36 5.66 -13.10 -6.73
N THR A 37 6.01 -14.14 -5.97
CA THR A 37 6.55 -14.03 -4.62
C THR A 37 7.82 -14.87 -4.50
N THR A 38 8.89 -14.32 -3.97
CA THR A 38 10.10 -15.06 -3.60
C THR A 38 10.15 -15.35 -2.10
N GLY A 39 9.35 -14.61 -1.31
CA GLY A 39 9.06 -14.85 0.08
C GLY A 39 7.73 -15.59 0.31
N PHE A 40 6.95 -15.14 1.29
CA PHE A 40 5.64 -15.73 1.61
C PHE A 40 4.62 -15.47 0.48
N ARG A 41 3.89 -16.51 0.09
CA ARG A 41 2.82 -16.38 -0.90
C ARG A 41 1.46 -16.35 -0.22
N HIS A 42 0.77 -15.21 -0.36
CA HIS A 42 -0.59 -15.05 0.15
C HIS A 42 -1.59 -15.86 -0.68
N ALA A 43 -2.49 -16.55 0.00
CA ALA A 43 -3.55 -17.34 -0.67
C ALA A 43 -4.50 -16.45 -1.47
N SER A 44 -4.75 -15.23 -0.96
CA SER A 44 -5.64 -14.24 -1.58
C SER A 44 -5.25 -13.80 -2.99
N ILE A 45 -4.00 -14.03 -3.43
CA ILE A 45 -3.57 -13.76 -4.81
C ILE A 45 -4.48 -14.46 -5.83
N GLY A 46 -4.90 -15.71 -5.54
CA GLY A 46 -5.80 -16.46 -6.42
C GLY A 46 -7.20 -15.84 -6.55
N THR A 47 -7.67 -15.13 -5.54
CA THR A 47 -8.93 -14.36 -5.60
C THR A 47 -8.71 -12.97 -6.21
N ALA A 48 -7.58 -12.36 -5.92
CA ALA A 48 -7.26 -10.99 -6.32
C ALA A 48 -7.07 -10.83 -7.84
N GLU A 49 -6.39 -11.76 -8.49
CA GLU A 49 -6.15 -11.71 -9.95
C GLU A 49 -7.46 -11.60 -10.76
N PRO A 50 -8.44 -12.52 -10.63
CA PRO A 50 -9.68 -12.41 -11.39
C PRO A 50 -10.52 -11.19 -10.99
N VAL A 51 -10.45 -10.73 -9.74
CA VAL A 51 -11.14 -9.50 -9.30
C VAL A 51 -10.54 -8.28 -10.00
N LEU A 52 -9.22 -8.19 -10.14
CA LEU A 52 -8.59 -7.09 -10.87
C LEU A 52 -8.91 -7.11 -12.36
N GLU A 53 -8.90 -8.30 -13.00
CA GLU A 53 -9.30 -8.46 -14.40
C GLU A 53 -10.74 -7.96 -14.62
N GLU A 54 -11.67 -8.41 -13.76
CA GLU A 54 -13.07 -7.99 -13.81
C GLU A 54 -13.24 -6.49 -13.56
N LEU A 55 -12.49 -5.93 -12.59
CA LEU A 55 -12.51 -4.51 -12.30
C LEU A 55 -12.05 -3.67 -13.51
N GLY A 56 -10.96 -4.06 -14.15
CA GLY A 56 -10.48 -3.43 -15.38
C GLY A 56 -11.51 -3.48 -16.52
N ARG A 57 -12.11 -4.65 -16.72
CA ARG A 57 -13.12 -4.89 -17.75
C ARG A 57 -14.41 -4.12 -17.50
N SER A 58 -14.97 -4.17 -16.29
CA SER A 58 -16.25 -3.52 -15.96
C SER A 58 -16.17 -2.00 -15.91
N THR A 59 -15.01 -1.44 -15.51
CA THR A 59 -14.78 0.01 -15.48
C THR A 59 -14.28 0.58 -16.80
N GLY A 60 -13.73 -0.24 -17.69
CA GLY A 60 -13.04 0.22 -18.90
C GLY A 60 -11.76 1.00 -18.62
N LEU A 61 -11.24 0.99 -17.39
CA LEU A 61 -10.09 1.79 -16.99
C LEU A 61 -8.76 1.21 -17.47
N PHE A 62 -8.62 -0.11 -17.43
CA PHE A 62 -7.36 -0.79 -17.73
C PHE A 62 -7.54 -2.23 -18.19
N HIS A 63 -6.49 -2.77 -18.81
CA HIS A 63 -6.28 -4.18 -19.08
C HIS A 63 -5.10 -4.70 -18.28
N CYS A 64 -5.16 -5.97 -17.83
CA CYS A 64 -4.13 -6.64 -17.08
C CYS A 64 -3.29 -7.55 -17.97
N ASP A 65 -1.97 -7.34 -17.98
CA ASP A 65 -0.99 -8.32 -18.45
C ASP A 65 -0.30 -8.92 -17.23
N HIS A 66 -0.36 -10.22 -17.05
CA HIS A 66 0.09 -10.86 -15.82
C HIS A 66 1.48 -11.46 -15.93
N LEU A 67 2.32 -11.15 -14.93
CA LEU A 67 3.52 -11.90 -14.60
C LEU A 67 3.23 -12.73 -13.35
N ARG A 68 2.82 -13.97 -13.59
CA ARG A 68 2.42 -14.93 -12.55
C ARG A 68 3.59 -15.79 -12.10
N MET A 69 3.45 -16.39 -10.93
CA MET A 69 4.37 -17.40 -10.46
C MET A 69 4.43 -18.56 -11.46
N PRO A 70 5.59 -18.90 -12.04
CA PRO A 70 5.71 -20.07 -12.90
C PRO A 70 5.32 -21.34 -12.12
N PRO A 71 4.63 -22.30 -12.76
CA PRO A 71 4.32 -23.57 -12.14
C PRO A 71 5.59 -24.40 -11.89
N GLY A 72 5.47 -25.45 -11.08
CA GLY A 72 6.52 -26.46 -10.91
C GLY A 72 7.57 -26.16 -9.85
N ARG A 73 7.46 -25.09 -9.07
CA ARG A 73 8.32 -24.92 -7.90
C ARG A 73 8.00 -25.99 -6.87
N LEU A 74 8.96 -26.85 -6.60
CA LEU A 74 8.81 -27.89 -5.60
C LEU A 74 8.85 -27.30 -4.17
N PRO A 75 8.13 -27.90 -3.21
CA PRO A 75 8.25 -27.51 -1.81
C PRO A 75 9.62 -27.91 -1.27
N GLN A 76 10.21 -27.05 -0.46
CA GLN A 76 11.47 -27.34 0.19
C GLN A 76 11.32 -28.57 1.14
N PRO A 77 12.18 -29.59 1.03
CA PRO A 77 12.17 -30.73 1.92
C PRO A 77 12.31 -30.29 3.38
N LYS A 78 11.46 -30.83 4.24
CA LYS A 78 11.55 -30.57 5.69
C LYS A 78 12.50 -31.59 6.35
N PRO A 79 13.38 -31.15 7.26
CA PRO A 79 14.24 -32.07 7.99
C PRO A 79 13.39 -33.08 8.78
N PRO A 80 13.79 -34.37 8.81
CA PRO A 80 13.09 -35.35 9.57
C PRO A 80 13.13 -35.02 11.08
N LYS A 81 12.11 -35.43 11.81
CA LYS A 81 12.06 -35.30 13.26
C LYS A 81 12.31 -36.66 13.86
N ARG A 82 13.37 -36.79 14.70
CA ARG A 82 13.69 -38.03 15.36
C ARG A 82 12.67 -38.31 16.48
N ALA A 83 11.90 -39.40 16.36
CA ALA A 83 11.05 -39.86 17.44
C ALA A 83 11.91 -40.58 18.52
N LYS A 84 11.38 -40.65 19.76
CA LYS A 84 12.13 -41.21 20.90
C LYS A 84 12.61 -42.66 20.67
N ASP A 85 11.83 -43.44 19.93
CA ASP A 85 12.08 -44.88 19.69
C ASP A 85 12.72 -45.17 18.34
N THR A 86 13.18 -44.13 17.59
CA THR A 86 13.85 -44.30 16.30
C THR A 86 15.24 -44.88 16.51
N SER A 87 15.49 -46.05 15.91
CA SER A 87 16.83 -46.69 15.93
C SER A 87 17.89 -45.83 15.24
N ALA A 88 19.15 -46.03 15.56
CA ALA A 88 20.25 -45.30 14.92
C ALA A 88 20.32 -45.57 13.39
N GLU A 89 20.05 -46.80 12.99
CA GLU A 89 20.05 -47.18 11.57
C GLU A 89 18.89 -46.52 10.79
N GLU A 90 17.70 -46.53 11.35
CA GLU A 90 16.54 -45.91 10.76
C GLU A 90 16.71 -44.38 10.71
N TRP A 91 17.28 -43.77 11.74
CA TRP A 91 17.62 -42.34 11.75
C TRP A 91 18.62 -42.01 10.65
N ALA A 92 19.71 -42.78 10.53
CA ALA A 92 20.71 -42.58 9.48
C ALA A 92 20.09 -42.68 8.05
N LYS A 93 19.13 -43.59 7.86
CA LYS A 93 18.38 -43.72 6.60
C LYS A 93 17.55 -42.48 6.32
N GLN A 94 16.78 -41.97 7.29
CA GLN A 94 15.97 -40.76 7.16
C GLN A 94 16.83 -39.51 6.83
N GLU A 95 18.00 -39.38 7.49
CA GLU A 95 18.94 -38.29 7.20
C GLU A 95 19.54 -38.42 5.79
N ALA A 96 19.85 -39.62 5.33
CA ALA A 96 20.35 -39.82 3.98
C ALA A 96 19.31 -39.53 2.89
N GLU A 97 18.06 -39.92 3.15
CA GLU A 97 16.93 -39.61 2.26
C GLU A 97 16.68 -38.09 2.19
N PHE A 98 16.69 -37.41 3.36
CA PHE A 98 16.56 -35.98 3.42
C PHE A 98 17.69 -35.25 2.67
N LYS A 99 18.95 -35.67 2.83
CA LYS A 99 20.09 -35.10 2.09
C LYS A 99 19.90 -35.24 0.57
N ARG A 100 19.47 -36.40 0.09
CA ARG A 100 19.20 -36.64 -1.35
C ARG A 100 18.05 -35.76 -1.84
N ALA A 101 16.95 -35.69 -1.10
CA ALA A 101 15.82 -34.83 -1.43
C ALA A 101 16.23 -33.35 -1.46
N GLN A 102 17.08 -32.91 -0.52
CA GLN A 102 17.60 -31.55 -0.47
C GLN A 102 18.53 -31.22 -1.65
N GLU A 103 19.36 -32.16 -2.08
CA GLU A 103 20.21 -31.99 -3.27
C GLU A 103 19.39 -31.93 -4.55
N GLN A 104 18.37 -32.77 -4.67
CA GLN A 104 17.44 -32.72 -5.80
C GLN A 104 16.71 -31.40 -5.83
N PHE A 105 16.12 -31.01 -4.69
CA PHE A 105 15.44 -29.72 -4.55
C PHE A 105 16.36 -28.54 -4.97
N ARG A 106 17.61 -28.52 -4.54
CA ARG A 106 18.53 -27.44 -4.93
C ARG A 106 18.74 -27.33 -6.44
N ARG A 107 18.85 -28.47 -7.13
CA ARG A 107 18.98 -28.49 -8.61
C ARG A 107 17.72 -27.98 -9.30
N ASP A 108 16.57 -28.48 -8.86
CA ASP A 108 15.28 -28.13 -9.47
C ASP A 108 14.90 -26.68 -9.16
N ASP A 109 15.13 -26.20 -7.92
CA ASP A 109 14.90 -24.78 -7.55
C ASP A 109 15.84 -23.85 -8.31
N GLN A 110 17.11 -24.24 -8.53
CA GLN A 110 18.04 -23.45 -9.33
C GLN A 110 17.57 -23.31 -10.79
N ALA A 111 17.08 -24.38 -11.40
CA ALA A 111 16.53 -24.33 -12.75
C ALA A 111 15.25 -23.48 -12.80
N TRP A 112 14.38 -23.62 -11.79
CA TRP A 112 13.19 -22.81 -11.67
C TRP A 112 13.51 -21.33 -11.49
N GLN A 113 14.48 -20.97 -10.63
CA GLN A 113 14.95 -19.61 -10.42
C GLN A 113 15.55 -18.99 -11.69
N ALA A 114 16.29 -19.77 -12.47
CA ALA A 114 16.82 -19.30 -13.75
C ALA A 114 15.71 -18.98 -14.76
N GLY A 115 14.69 -19.82 -14.83
CA GLY A 115 13.49 -19.58 -15.65
C GLY A 115 12.75 -18.30 -15.20
N LEU A 116 12.51 -18.15 -13.89
CA LEU A 116 11.88 -16.96 -13.34
C LEU A 116 12.68 -15.68 -13.68
N LYS A 117 14.01 -15.73 -13.51
CA LYS A 117 14.90 -14.62 -13.86
C LYS A 117 14.81 -14.25 -15.34
N ALA A 118 14.72 -15.24 -16.24
CA ALA A 118 14.59 -15.00 -17.67
C ALA A 118 13.24 -14.33 -18.01
N GLU A 119 12.14 -14.75 -17.39
CA GLU A 119 10.84 -14.09 -17.57
C GLU A 119 10.84 -12.64 -17.06
N PHE A 120 11.46 -12.38 -15.89
CA PHE A 120 11.62 -11.01 -15.40
C PHE A 120 12.48 -10.17 -16.35
N ALA A 121 13.58 -10.71 -16.86
CA ALA A 121 14.44 -10.00 -17.80
C ALA A 121 13.71 -9.60 -19.08
N LYS A 122 12.81 -10.45 -19.56
CA LYS A 122 11.95 -10.16 -20.71
C LYS A 122 10.94 -9.05 -20.40
N VAL A 123 10.18 -9.19 -19.31
CA VAL A 123 9.07 -8.30 -18.99
C VAL A 123 9.56 -6.95 -18.48
N PHE A 124 10.63 -6.90 -17.69
CA PHE A 124 11.23 -5.67 -17.16
C PHE A 124 12.31 -5.07 -18.04
N SER A 125 12.41 -5.48 -19.31
CA SER A 125 13.25 -4.80 -20.27
C SER A 125 12.72 -3.39 -20.58
N ALA A 126 13.59 -2.46 -20.91
CA ALA A 126 13.20 -1.10 -21.32
C ALA A 126 12.28 -1.09 -22.55
N GLU A 127 12.41 -2.09 -23.42
CA GLU A 127 11.55 -2.29 -24.58
C GLU A 127 10.14 -2.68 -24.18
N SER A 128 10.00 -3.70 -23.32
CA SER A 128 8.71 -4.19 -22.86
C SER A 128 7.98 -3.17 -21.99
N LEU A 129 8.69 -2.50 -21.07
CA LEU A 129 8.10 -1.52 -20.16
C LEU A 129 7.53 -0.29 -20.88
N ARG A 130 7.98 0.03 -22.09
CA ARG A 130 7.39 1.14 -22.89
C ARG A 130 5.93 0.96 -23.18
N ASP A 131 5.48 -0.28 -23.32
CA ASP A 131 4.10 -0.62 -23.68
C ASP A 131 3.12 -0.53 -22.51
N PHE A 132 3.61 -0.39 -21.28
CA PHE A 132 2.78 -0.29 -20.09
C PHE A 132 2.60 1.16 -19.63
N ASP A 133 1.40 1.45 -19.13
CA ASP A 133 1.05 2.72 -18.50
C ASP A 133 1.35 2.70 -17.00
N GLY A 134 1.52 1.51 -16.41
CA GLY A 134 1.85 1.31 -15.01
C GLY A 134 2.04 -0.15 -14.63
N VAL A 135 2.32 -0.38 -13.36
CA VAL A 135 2.52 -1.70 -12.77
C VAL A 135 1.73 -1.85 -11.47
N ILE A 136 1.18 -3.03 -11.25
CA ILE A 136 0.55 -3.46 -10.00
C ILE A 136 1.42 -4.54 -9.36
N PHE A 137 1.89 -4.30 -8.14
CA PHE A 137 2.48 -5.34 -7.29
C PHE A 137 1.37 -5.90 -6.40
N LEU A 138 0.89 -7.09 -6.81
CA LEU A 138 -0.26 -7.75 -6.19
C LEU A 138 0.21 -8.72 -5.12
N SER A 139 0.26 -8.26 -3.87
CA SER A 139 0.73 -9.05 -2.71
C SER A 139 2.08 -9.72 -2.96
N THR A 140 2.99 -9.04 -3.67
CA THR A 140 4.35 -9.51 -3.92
C THR A 140 5.17 -9.50 -2.62
N THR A 141 6.15 -10.41 -2.49
CA THR A 141 7.04 -10.49 -1.33
C THR A 141 8.44 -10.91 -1.73
N GLY A 142 9.44 -10.51 -0.92
CA GLY A 142 10.83 -10.88 -1.10
C GLY A 142 11.51 -10.15 -2.25
N ASP A 143 12.75 -10.53 -2.55
CA ASP A 143 13.55 -9.89 -3.60
C ASP A 143 13.21 -10.53 -4.95
N LEU A 144 12.40 -9.84 -5.75
CA LEU A 144 12.04 -10.26 -7.09
C LEU A 144 13.24 -10.08 -8.03
N PRO A 145 13.45 -10.98 -9.03
CA PRO A 145 14.63 -10.90 -9.90
C PRO A 145 14.47 -9.86 -11.03
N VAL A 146 14.07 -8.62 -10.67
CA VAL A 146 14.08 -7.46 -11.58
C VAL A 146 15.53 -7.18 -11.99
N PRO A 147 15.86 -7.17 -13.29
CA PRO A 147 17.25 -7.07 -13.74
C PRO A 147 17.96 -5.81 -13.29
N ASP A 148 17.26 -4.68 -13.33
CA ASP A 148 17.75 -3.37 -12.92
C ASP A 148 16.64 -2.65 -12.17
N LEU A 149 16.70 -2.72 -10.84
CA LEU A 149 15.71 -2.08 -9.97
C LEU A 149 15.77 -0.54 -10.08
N ALA A 150 16.95 0.03 -10.28
CA ALA A 150 17.11 1.47 -10.41
C ALA A 150 16.44 1.98 -11.70
N ALA A 151 16.68 1.32 -12.82
CA ALA A 151 16.03 1.65 -14.11
C ALA A 151 14.49 1.48 -14.02
N PHE A 152 14.00 0.46 -13.30
CA PHE A 152 12.58 0.29 -13.07
C PHE A 152 11.98 1.45 -12.23
N LEU A 153 12.66 1.87 -11.16
CA LEU A 153 12.22 3.01 -10.35
C LEU A 153 12.24 4.32 -11.17
N ASP A 154 13.22 4.51 -12.02
CA ASP A 154 13.30 5.68 -12.92
C ASP A 154 12.20 5.64 -14.00
N TRP A 155 11.83 4.45 -14.47
CA TRP A 155 10.67 4.28 -15.35
C TRP A 155 9.37 4.74 -14.67
N ILE A 156 9.15 4.42 -13.38
CA ILE A 156 8.02 4.94 -12.63
C ILE A 156 8.10 6.47 -12.52
N LYS A 157 9.28 7.02 -12.14
CA LYS A 157 9.51 8.48 -12.04
C LYS A 157 9.24 9.23 -13.34
N SER A 158 9.36 8.57 -14.49
CA SER A 158 9.14 9.18 -15.80
C SER A 158 7.68 9.55 -16.10
N GLY A 159 6.73 9.11 -15.26
CA GLY A 159 5.30 9.41 -15.41
C GLY A 159 4.40 8.18 -15.42
N LYS A 160 4.90 7.03 -14.94
CA LYS A 160 4.14 5.79 -14.89
C LYS A 160 3.45 5.57 -13.55
N ALA A 161 2.36 4.80 -13.57
CA ALA A 161 1.64 4.42 -12.35
C ALA A 161 2.33 3.26 -11.64
N PHE A 162 2.42 3.34 -10.31
CA PHE A 162 2.74 2.21 -9.46
C PHE A 162 1.60 1.98 -8.47
N ILE A 163 1.12 0.75 -8.38
CA ILE A 163 0.08 0.35 -7.45
C ILE A 163 0.58 -0.80 -6.59
N GLY A 164 0.56 -0.62 -5.26
CA GLY A 164 0.95 -1.65 -4.30
C GLY A 164 -0.24 -2.13 -3.49
N PHE A 165 -0.52 -3.43 -3.55
CA PHE A 165 -1.54 -4.06 -2.72
C PHE A 165 -0.92 -4.93 -1.63
N HIS A 166 -1.40 -4.77 -0.41
CA HIS A 166 -1.09 -5.57 0.76
C HIS A 166 0.42 -5.78 0.94
N ALA A 167 0.92 -6.98 0.65
CA ALA A 167 2.29 -7.37 0.87
C ALA A 167 3.32 -6.72 -0.08
N ALA A 168 2.90 -5.84 -1.00
CA ALA A 168 3.84 -5.13 -1.86
C ALA A 168 4.93 -4.38 -1.07
N THR A 169 4.66 -3.94 0.17
CA THR A 169 5.64 -3.34 1.09
C THR A 169 6.62 -4.34 1.72
N ASP A 170 6.39 -5.65 1.57
CA ASP A 170 7.31 -6.74 1.95
C ASP A 170 8.22 -7.17 0.80
N THR A 171 8.15 -6.48 -0.34
CA THR A 171 9.01 -6.68 -1.51
C THR A 171 10.25 -5.79 -1.40
N PHE A 172 11.42 -6.28 -1.83
CA PHE A 172 12.68 -5.54 -1.83
C PHE A 172 13.00 -4.84 -0.51
N LYS A 173 12.79 -5.49 0.62
CA LYS A 173 13.04 -4.90 1.95
C LYS A 173 14.48 -4.43 2.18
N SER A 174 15.42 -4.96 1.44
CA SER A 174 16.82 -4.52 1.44
C SER A 174 17.08 -3.24 0.64
N SER A 175 16.12 -2.80 -0.19
CA SER A 175 16.24 -1.61 -1.03
C SER A 175 15.51 -0.42 -0.41
N ASP A 176 16.25 0.49 0.21
CA ASP A 176 15.69 1.74 0.72
C ASP A 176 15.02 2.56 -0.39
N ALA A 177 15.56 2.51 -1.62
CA ALA A 177 15.00 3.22 -2.78
C ALA A 177 13.61 2.71 -3.16
N TYR A 178 13.38 1.39 -3.14
CA TYR A 178 12.06 0.82 -3.38
C TYR A 178 11.09 1.13 -2.24
N CYS A 179 11.54 0.95 -1.00
CA CYS A 179 10.72 1.21 0.18
C CYS A 179 10.35 2.70 0.30
N ASP A 180 11.26 3.61 -0.08
CA ASP A 180 10.94 5.04 -0.19
C ASP A 180 9.93 5.29 -1.32
N MET A 181 10.04 4.63 -2.46
CA MET A 181 9.09 4.75 -3.57
C MET A 181 7.68 4.31 -3.15
N ILE A 182 7.53 3.09 -2.61
CA ILE A 182 6.22 2.56 -2.21
C ILE A 182 5.68 3.22 -0.94
N GLY A 183 6.55 3.75 -0.08
CA GLY A 183 6.19 4.47 1.14
C GLY A 183 6.13 3.62 2.41
N GLY A 184 6.70 2.42 2.43
CA GLY A 184 6.70 1.56 3.62
C GLY A 184 7.76 0.47 3.61
N HIS A 185 8.36 0.24 4.79
CA HIS A 185 9.23 -0.90 5.08
C HIS A 185 8.50 -1.85 6.03
N PHE A 186 8.06 -2.98 5.54
CA PHE A 186 7.37 -3.98 6.35
C PHE A 186 8.21 -4.44 7.55
N ALA A 187 7.60 -4.45 8.74
CA ALA A 187 8.25 -4.84 10.00
C ALA A 187 7.39 -5.80 10.86
N GLY A 188 6.35 -6.39 10.28
CA GLY A 188 5.48 -7.34 10.98
C GLY A 188 4.00 -7.01 10.82
N HIS A 189 3.15 -7.87 11.39
CA HIS A 189 1.69 -7.78 11.27
C HIS A 189 1.00 -8.10 12.62
N PRO A 190 1.12 -7.21 13.63
CA PRO A 190 0.52 -7.47 14.94
C PRO A 190 -1.02 -7.49 14.92
N TRP A 191 -1.62 -6.88 13.92
CA TRP A 191 -3.07 -6.87 13.68
C TRP A 191 -3.41 -7.95 12.65
N GLY A 192 -3.62 -9.19 13.15
CA GLY A 192 -3.73 -10.39 12.31
C GLY A 192 -5.06 -10.50 11.56
N ALA A 193 -5.04 -11.27 10.48
CA ALA A 193 -6.13 -11.50 9.53
C ALA A 193 -7.46 -12.00 10.14
N GLY A 194 -7.40 -12.67 11.29
CA GLY A 194 -8.58 -13.17 12.01
C GLY A 194 -9.33 -12.11 12.81
N GLY A 195 -8.70 -10.96 13.08
CA GLY A 195 -9.24 -9.87 13.86
C GLY A 195 -10.00 -8.84 13.04
N GLU A 196 -10.96 -8.18 13.68
CA GLU A 196 -11.58 -6.98 13.16
C GLU A 196 -10.91 -5.76 13.78
N HIS A 197 -10.35 -4.90 12.95
CA HIS A 197 -9.60 -3.71 13.36
C HIS A 197 -10.38 -2.45 13.03
N ALA A 198 -10.08 -1.36 13.71
CA ALA A 198 -10.72 -0.07 13.51
C ALA A 198 -9.82 0.86 12.70
N PHE A 199 -10.44 1.69 11.85
CA PHE A 199 -9.75 2.59 10.94
C PHE A 199 -10.35 3.99 10.99
N VAL A 200 -9.52 4.98 10.66
CA VAL A 200 -9.90 6.36 10.50
C VAL A 200 -9.52 6.84 9.09
N VAL A 201 -10.49 7.51 8.44
CA VAL A 201 -10.29 8.21 7.16
C VAL A 201 -9.95 9.65 7.45
N HIS A 202 -8.78 10.10 7.01
CA HIS A 202 -8.31 11.47 7.28
C HIS A 202 -8.91 12.50 6.33
N GLU A 203 -9.27 12.08 5.13
CA GLU A 203 -9.80 12.95 4.08
C GLU A 203 -11.01 12.29 3.40
N PRO A 204 -12.21 12.36 4.01
CA PRO A 204 -13.42 11.76 3.44
C PRO A 204 -13.80 12.32 2.06
N GLY A 205 -13.35 13.55 1.75
CA GLY A 205 -13.53 14.18 0.45
C GLY A 205 -12.51 13.73 -0.62
N HIS A 206 -11.43 13.03 -0.24
CA HIS A 206 -10.47 12.51 -1.21
C HIS A 206 -11.05 11.29 -1.93
N ARG A 207 -11.21 11.40 -3.26
CA ARG A 207 -11.93 10.41 -4.06
C ARG A 207 -11.46 8.97 -3.87
N VAL A 208 -10.17 8.74 -3.64
CA VAL A 208 -9.59 7.41 -3.38
C VAL A 208 -10.07 6.81 -2.06
N ALA A 209 -10.51 7.60 -1.08
CA ALA A 209 -10.97 7.13 0.24
C ALA A 209 -12.46 7.43 0.51
N ALA A 210 -13.13 8.15 -0.38
CA ALA A 210 -14.50 8.65 -0.19
C ALA A 210 -15.58 7.56 -0.05
N MET A 211 -15.27 6.30 -0.39
CA MET A 211 -16.18 5.17 -0.22
C MET A 211 -16.23 4.66 1.22
N PHE A 212 -15.20 4.95 2.03
CA PHE A 212 -15.17 4.53 3.43
C PHE A 212 -15.86 5.55 4.33
N PRO A 213 -16.61 5.13 5.37
CA PRO A 213 -17.02 6.03 6.46
C PRO A 213 -15.80 6.65 7.14
N GLU A 214 -15.94 7.82 7.76
CA GLU A 214 -14.84 8.48 8.50
C GLU A 214 -14.18 7.57 9.53
N ARG A 215 -14.97 6.68 10.14
CA ARG A 215 -14.52 5.60 11.03
C ARG A 215 -15.24 4.34 10.64
N PHE A 216 -14.51 3.25 10.51
CA PHE A 216 -15.07 1.95 10.16
C PHE A 216 -14.27 0.81 10.79
N ARG A 217 -14.85 -0.37 10.77
CA ARG A 217 -14.20 -1.60 11.20
C ARG A 217 -14.11 -2.56 10.02
N TRP A 218 -13.00 -3.28 9.95
CA TRP A 218 -12.76 -4.23 8.87
C TRP A 218 -11.96 -5.43 9.37
N LYS A 219 -12.26 -6.58 8.83
CA LYS A 219 -11.54 -7.82 9.13
C LYS A 219 -10.49 -8.06 8.05
N ASP A 220 -9.24 -7.69 8.33
CA ASP A 220 -8.10 -7.95 7.47
C ASP A 220 -6.80 -7.94 8.29
N GLU A 221 -5.69 -8.39 7.70
CA GLU A 221 -4.37 -8.24 8.32
C GLU A 221 -3.80 -6.86 8.05
N ILE A 222 -3.20 -6.25 9.07
CA ILE A 222 -2.59 -4.92 8.94
C ILE A 222 -1.12 -4.98 9.32
N TYR A 223 -0.29 -4.46 8.41
CA TYR A 223 1.15 -4.37 8.57
C TYR A 223 1.56 -3.15 9.40
N GLN A 224 2.60 -3.35 10.19
CA GLN A 224 3.38 -2.24 10.72
C GLN A 224 4.66 -2.06 9.89
N TYR A 225 5.22 -0.84 9.96
CA TYR A 225 6.41 -0.44 9.21
C TYR A 225 7.52 -0.05 10.17
N ASP A 226 8.78 -0.25 9.80
CA ASP A 226 9.93 0.11 10.64
C ASP A 226 10.26 1.61 10.59
N LEU A 227 11.30 2.02 11.36
CA LEU A 227 11.71 3.42 11.48
C LEU A 227 12.32 4.02 10.19
N ARG A 228 12.67 3.21 9.20
CA ARG A 228 13.14 3.68 7.89
C ARG A 228 11.99 4.25 7.05
N THR A 229 10.76 3.84 7.35
CA THR A 229 9.58 4.40 6.72
C THR A 229 9.45 5.87 7.06
N LYS A 230 9.27 6.70 6.02
CA LYS A 230 9.12 8.15 6.12
C LYS A 230 7.68 8.56 5.80
N PRO A 231 6.73 8.33 6.71
CA PRO A 231 5.32 8.61 6.44
C PRO A 231 5.08 10.11 6.17
N GLU A 232 5.96 11.00 6.63
CA GLU A 232 5.91 12.43 6.31
C GLU A 232 6.02 12.75 4.83
N ASN A 233 6.50 11.82 4.01
CA ASN A 233 6.57 11.97 2.56
C ASN A 233 5.31 11.46 1.84
N LEU A 234 4.29 11.01 2.59
CA LEU A 234 3.08 10.42 2.08
C LEU A 234 1.88 11.33 2.31
N ARG A 235 0.90 11.27 1.42
CA ARG A 235 -0.46 11.68 1.76
C ARG A 235 -1.23 10.47 2.25
N VAL A 236 -1.31 10.33 3.57
CA VAL A 236 -2.03 9.22 4.21
C VAL A 236 -3.52 9.52 4.21
N LEU A 237 -4.31 8.60 3.65
CA LEU A 237 -5.76 8.72 3.52
C LEU A 237 -6.49 7.92 4.59
N VAL A 238 -5.96 6.75 4.95
CA VAL A 238 -6.53 5.84 5.96
C VAL A 238 -5.43 5.38 6.89
N SER A 239 -5.72 5.37 8.18
CA SER A 239 -4.85 4.81 9.23
C SER A 239 -5.60 3.87 10.15
N LEU A 240 -4.85 3.00 10.84
CA LEU A 240 -5.39 2.20 11.93
C LEU A 240 -5.76 3.13 13.10
N ASP A 241 -6.99 3.01 13.61
CA ASP A 241 -7.40 3.66 14.87
C ASP A 241 -6.87 2.84 16.05
N MET A 242 -5.75 3.30 16.61
CA MET A 242 -5.04 2.59 17.67
C MET A 242 -5.86 2.48 18.96
N GLN A 243 -6.72 3.49 19.25
CA GLN A 243 -7.56 3.46 20.46
C GLN A 243 -8.62 2.35 20.41
N ALA A 244 -9.16 2.09 19.23
CA ALA A 244 -10.23 1.10 19.02
C ALA A 244 -9.71 -0.27 18.51
N SER A 245 -8.40 -0.42 18.30
CA SER A 245 -7.75 -1.65 17.83
C SER A 245 -6.90 -2.34 18.93
N GLN A 246 -6.56 -3.60 18.73
CA GLN A 246 -5.67 -4.40 19.58
C GLN A 246 -4.69 -5.19 18.70
N PRO A 247 -3.41 -5.33 19.07
CA PRO A 247 -2.77 -4.68 20.22
C PRO A 247 -2.60 -3.17 20.04
N LYS A 248 -2.33 -2.45 21.14
CA LYS A 248 -2.01 -1.01 21.13
C LYS A 248 -0.52 -0.80 21.04
N GLU A 249 -0.09 -0.11 19.98
CA GLU A 249 1.32 0.20 19.75
C GLU A 249 1.54 1.73 19.74
N PRO A 250 2.66 2.22 20.29
CA PRO A 250 2.88 3.65 20.43
C PRO A 250 3.39 4.31 19.14
N TRP A 251 2.76 4.04 17.99
CA TRP A 251 3.10 4.66 16.72
C TRP A 251 1.93 4.70 15.73
N HIS A 252 2.02 5.60 14.78
CA HIS A 252 1.07 5.72 13.69
C HIS A 252 1.25 4.57 12.67
N VAL A 253 0.13 4.03 12.20
CA VAL A 253 0.07 2.96 11.20
C VAL A 253 -0.73 3.41 9.98
N PRO A 254 -0.07 3.95 8.94
CA PRO A 254 -0.71 4.20 7.66
C PRO A 254 -1.24 2.89 7.06
N VAL A 255 -2.43 2.95 6.45
CA VAL A 255 -3.08 1.79 5.83
C VAL A 255 -3.30 2.01 4.34
N ALA A 256 -3.70 3.20 3.92
CA ALA A 256 -3.78 3.57 2.51
C ALA A 256 -3.24 4.98 2.30
N TRP A 257 -2.47 5.16 1.23
CA TRP A 257 -1.85 6.44 0.89
C TRP A 257 -1.65 6.61 -0.60
N VAL A 258 -1.45 7.85 -0.98
CA VAL A 258 -1.04 8.27 -2.32
C VAL A 258 0.19 9.17 -2.23
N ARG A 259 0.99 9.21 -3.28
CA ARG A 259 2.10 10.15 -3.43
C ARG A 259 2.50 10.36 -4.87
N ASP A 260 3.04 11.53 -5.18
CA ASP A 260 3.79 11.74 -6.40
C ASP A 260 5.20 11.14 -6.26
N TYR A 261 5.72 10.56 -7.34
CA TYR A 261 7.07 10.02 -7.42
C TYR A 261 7.72 10.47 -8.73
N GLY A 262 8.40 11.60 -8.70
CA GLY A 262 8.81 12.31 -9.91
C GLY A 262 7.60 12.81 -10.69
N LYS A 263 7.45 12.37 -11.94
CA LYS A 263 6.24 12.61 -12.75
C LYS A 263 5.21 11.49 -12.62
N GLY A 264 5.58 10.37 -12.01
CA GLY A 264 4.71 9.22 -11.77
C GLY A 264 3.90 9.36 -10.49
N ARG A 265 2.96 8.45 -10.30
CA ARG A 265 2.07 8.42 -9.14
C ARG A 265 2.07 7.04 -8.50
N VAL A 266 2.10 7.00 -7.18
CA VAL A 266 2.08 5.77 -6.37
C VAL A 266 0.83 5.74 -5.52
N PHE A 267 0.02 4.71 -5.69
CA PHE A 267 -1.07 4.36 -4.79
C PHE A 267 -0.71 3.07 -4.06
N SER A 268 -0.84 3.05 -2.76
CA SER A 268 -0.61 1.86 -1.95
C SER A 268 -1.70 1.68 -0.91
N THR A 269 -2.13 0.44 -0.72
CA THR A 269 -3.08 0.06 0.34
C THR A 269 -2.64 -1.25 0.98
N ASN A 270 -2.69 -1.28 2.31
CA ASN A 270 -2.34 -2.46 3.09
C ASN A 270 -3.43 -3.53 3.10
N PHE A 271 -4.68 -3.16 2.78
CA PHE A 271 -5.78 -4.12 2.66
C PHE A 271 -5.52 -5.16 1.58
N GLY A 272 -6.07 -6.36 1.75
CA GLY A 272 -6.04 -7.42 0.74
C GLY A 272 -5.42 -8.75 1.18
N HIS A 273 -5.22 -8.97 2.50
CA HIS A 273 -4.81 -10.28 3.00
C HIS A 273 -5.90 -11.33 2.85
N ASN A 274 -7.12 -11.00 3.23
CA ASN A 274 -8.24 -11.92 3.21
C ASN A 274 -8.93 -11.98 1.84
N ASP A 275 -9.33 -13.17 1.40
CA ASP A 275 -10.12 -13.36 0.16
C ASP A 275 -11.42 -12.55 0.17
N THR A 276 -12.04 -12.40 1.35
CA THR A 276 -13.27 -11.64 1.53
C THR A 276 -13.08 -10.17 1.21
N THR A 277 -11.92 -9.58 1.56
CA THR A 277 -11.61 -8.18 1.28
C THR A 277 -11.69 -7.87 -0.21
N TRP A 278 -11.17 -8.75 -1.09
CA TRP A 278 -11.20 -8.56 -2.55
C TRP A 278 -12.62 -8.57 -3.13
N LYS A 279 -13.55 -9.24 -2.45
CA LYS A 279 -14.95 -9.36 -2.89
C LYS A 279 -15.84 -8.22 -2.40
N GLU A 280 -15.35 -7.39 -1.47
CA GLU A 280 -16.14 -6.29 -0.90
C GLU A 280 -16.27 -5.11 -1.88
N PRO A 281 -17.50 -4.67 -2.20
CA PRO A 281 -17.72 -3.57 -3.15
C PRO A 281 -16.99 -2.28 -2.78
N MET A 282 -16.87 -2.00 -1.49
CA MET A 282 -16.20 -0.81 -0.96
C MET A 282 -14.70 -0.87 -1.25
N PHE A 283 -14.06 -2.03 -1.07
CA PHE A 283 -12.65 -2.22 -1.42
C PHE A 283 -12.44 -2.19 -2.94
N GLN A 284 -13.33 -2.79 -3.73
CA GLN A 284 -13.26 -2.73 -5.19
C GLN A 284 -13.33 -1.28 -5.70
N LYS A 285 -14.20 -0.47 -5.10
CA LYS A 285 -14.25 0.96 -5.41
C LYS A 285 -12.98 1.70 -5.00
N HIS A 286 -12.42 1.39 -3.83
CA HIS A 286 -11.13 1.94 -3.39
C HIS A 286 -10.01 1.60 -4.39
N MET A 287 -9.93 0.36 -4.84
CA MET A 287 -8.98 -0.07 -5.86
C MET A 287 -9.17 0.68 -7.18
N ALA A 288 -10.42 0.75 -7.68
CA ALA A 288 -10.72 1.42 -8.95
C ALA A 288 -10.31 2.90 -8.92
N GLU A 289 -10.65 3.61 -7.84
CA GLU A 289 -10.33 5.03 -7.67
C GLU A 289 -8.82 5.25 -7.45
N GLY A 290 -8.14 4.38 -6.70
CA GLY A 290 -6.69 4.43 -6.52
C GLY A 290 -5.92 4.19 -7.82
N ILE A 291 -6.33 3.19 -8.59
CA ILE A 291 -5.75 2.91 -9.91
C ILE A 291 -6.03 4.06 -10.88
N ALA A 292 -7.26 4.57 -10.93
CA ALA A 292 -7.63 5.69 -11.79
C ALA A 292 -6.82 6.96 -11.47
N TRP A 293 -6.62 7.25 -10.16
CA TRP A 293 -5.77 8.36 -9.73
C TRP A 293 -4.31 8.15 -10.13
N ALA A 294 -3.75 6.98 -9.90
CA ALA A 294 -2.36 6.68 -10.28
C ALA A 294 -2.13 6.79 -11.79
N LEU A 295 -3.14 6.43 -12.59
CA LEU A 295 -3.15 6.59 -14.05
C LEU A 295 -3.42 8.02 -14.53
N GLY A 296 -3.59 9.00 -13.63
CA GLY A 296 -3.87 10.38 -13.99
C GLY A 296 -5.25 10.62 -14.63
N ARG A 297 -6.24 9.75 -14.36
CA ARG A 297 -7.60 9.89 -14.89
C ARG A 297 -8.38 11.02 -14.22
N PHE A 298 -7.94 11.45 -13.07
CA PHE A 298 -8.41 12.64 -12.38
C PHE A 298 -7.31 13.19 -11.46
N ASP A 299 -7.44 14.45 -11.10
CA ASP A 299 -6.55 15.11 -10.15
C ASP A 299 -7.18 15.11 -8.75
N ALA A 300 -6.36 14.76 -7.76
CA ALA A 300 -6.65 14.92 -6.35
C ALA A 300 -5.35 15.21 -5.60
N PRO A 301 -5.41 15.82 -4.41
CA PRO A 301 -4.21 16.15 -3.65
C PRO A 301 -3.29 14.95 -3.42
N ALA A 302 -1.98 15.13 -3.67
CA ALA A 302 -0.94 14.13 -3.44
C ALA A 302 0.20 14.64 -2.55
N ALA A 303 0.27 15.96 -2.33
CA ALA A 303 1.25 16.55 -1.41
C ALA A 303 1.10 15.91 -0.01
N PRO A 304 2.20 15.61 0.68
CA PRO A 304 2.17 15.02 2.01
C PRO A 304 1.31 15.80 3.00
N ASN A 305 0.72 15.09 3.98
CA ASN A 305 -0.10 15.67 5.05
C ASN A 305 0.51 15.44 6.45
N PRO A 306 1.72 15.98 6.74
CA PRO A 306 2.48 15.68 7.95
C PRO A 306 1.76 16.06 9.25
N GLU A 307 0.94 17.11 9.26
CA GLU A 307 0.18 17.53 10.43
C GLU A 307 -0.90 16.50 10.82
N VAL A 308 -1.63 15.99 9.82
CA VAL A 308 -2.61 14.90 10.01
C VAL A 308 -1.94 13.66 10.59
N GLN A 309 -0.79 13.30 10.06
CA GLN A 309 -0.03 12.13 10.49
C GLN A 309 0.56 12.31 11.90
N ALA A 310 1.05 13.51 12.23
CA ALA A 310 1.56 13.82 13.57
C ALA A 310 0.42 13.74 14.61
N ALA A 311 -0.75 14.26 14.28
CA ALA A 311 -1.94 14.16 15.12
C ALA A 311 -2.33 12.70 15.39
N GLU A 312 -2.34 11.86 14.34
CA GLU A 312 -2.68 10.45 14.50
C GLU A 312 -1.59 9.66 15.23
N TYR A 313 -0.33 10.05 15.07
CA TYR A 313 0.77 9.49 15.86
C TYR A 313 0.58 9.79 17.35
N LEU A 314 0.30 11.04 17.69
CA LEU A 314 0.03 11.43 19.09
C LEU A 314 -1.15 10.65 19.66
N ARG A 315 -2.26 10.51 18.93
CA ARG A 315 -3.42 9.71 19.33
C ARG A 315 -3.05 8.25 19.62
N SER A 316 -2.22 7.67 18.76
CA SER A 316 -1.72 6.29 18.92
C SER A 316 -0.87 6.13 20.18
N VAL A 317 0.05 7.08 20.43
CA VAL A 317 0.87 7.07 21.65
C VAL A 317 0.02 7.28 22.91
N VAL A 318 -0.94 8.21 22.86
CA VAL A 318 -1.90 8.45 23.96
C VAL A 318 -2.69 7.16 24.27
N ALA A 319 -3.17 6.44 23.25
CA ALA A 319 -3.88 5.18 23.43
C ALA A 319 -3.00 4.09 24.08
N ALA A 320 -1.75 3.96 23.64
CA ALA A 320 -0.79 3.02 24.22
C ALA A 320 -0.40 3.41 25.67
N ALA A 321 -0.16 4.69 25.91
CA ALA A 321 0.17 5.23 27.24
C ALA A 321 -0.98 5.03 28.23
N ALA A 322 -2.22 5.34 27.83
CA ALA A 322 -3.41 5.10 28.65
C ALA A 322 -3.58 3.61 29.00
N ALA A 323 -3.40 2.73 28.02
CA ALA A 323 -3.48 1.28 28.25
C ALA A 323 -2.40 0.80 29.25
N ALA A 324 -1.16 1.31 29.14
CA ALA A 324 -0.05 0.94 30.01
C ALA A 324 -0.21 1.49 31.43
N THR A 325 -0.73 2.71 31.60
CA THR A 325 -0.86 3.39 32.89
C THR A 325 -2.24 3.22 33.55
N LYS A 326 -3.20 2.59 32.85
CA LYS A 326 -4.63 2.49 33.25
C LYS A 326 -5.31 3.86 33.40
N ALA A 327 -4.82 4.88 32.69
CA ALA A 327 -5.45 6.19 32.62
C ALA A 327 -6.71 6.13 31.71
N ASP A 328 -7.58 7.15 31.87
CA ASP A 328 -8.75 7.29 31.03
C ASP A 328 -8.36 7.70 29.60
N ALA A 329 -8.43 6.74 28.68
CA ALA A 329 -8.01 6.91 27.30
C ALA A 329 -8.89 7.91 26.54
N ASP A 330 -10.21 7.97 26.83
CA ASP A 330 -11.14 8.88 26.17
C ASP A 330 -10.91 10.32 26.63
N ALA A 331 -10.70 10.52 27.94
CA ALA A 331 -10.39 11.84 28.49
C ALA A 331 -9.05 12.38 27.97
N LEU A 332 -8.00 11.55 27.92
CA LEU A 332 -6.70 11.95 27.36
C LEU A 332 -6.80 12.26 25.86
N ARG A 333 -7.50 11.44 25.10
CA ARG A 333 -7.74 11.69 23.68
C ARG A 333 -8.49 12.99 23.45
N ALA A 334 -9.56 13.26 24.20
CA ALA A 334 -10.33 14.50 24.08
C ALA A 334 -9.47 15.74 24.34
N LYS A 335 -8.58 15.68 25.34
CA LYS A 335 -7.62 16.77 25.61
C LYS A 335 -6.62 16.95 24.45
N ALA A 336 -6.06 15.85 23.92
CA ALA A 336 -5.16 15.90 22.77
C ALA A 336 -5.86 16.49 21.53
N ASP A 337 -7.08 16.04 21.23
CA ASP A 337 -7.87 16.53 20.10
C ASP A 337 -8.23 18.02 20.23
N ALA A 338 -8.54 18.50 21.45
CA ALA A 338 -8.79 19.92 21.70
C ALA A 338 -7.56 20.78 21.42
N LYS A 339 -6.35 20.31 21.79
CA LYS A 339 -5.09 21.01 21.50
C LYS A 339 -4.77 20.99 20.00
N ILE A 340 -4.92 19.85 19.34
CA ILE A 340 -4.73 19.74 17.89
C ILE A 340 -5.69 20.68 17.14
N ALA A 341 -6.95 20.75 17.55
CA ALA A 341 -7.94 21.65 16.94
C ALA A 341 -7.58 23.15 17.13
N LYS A 342 -6.94 23.49 18.24
CA LYS A 342 -6.46 24.86 18.51
C LYS A 342 -5.18 25.19 17.73
N ASP A 343 -4.27 24.23 17.62
CA ASP A 343 -2.97 24.37 16.94
C ASP A 343 -2.53 23.01 16.38
N ALA A 344 -2.76 22.77 15.08
CA ALA A 344 -2.35 21.55 14.40
C ALA A 344 -0.82 21.34 14.41
N ALA A 345 -0.03 22.42 14.44
CA ALA A 345 1.42 22.35 14.46
C ALA A 345 1.97 21.85 15.82
N TRP A 346 1.18 21.96 16.91
CA TRP A 346 1.59 21.44 18.21
C TRP A 346 1.92 19.94 18.18
N ALA A 347 1.08 19.12 17.58
CA ALA A 347 1.35 17.68 17.43
C ALA A 347 2.62 17.41 16.60
N THR A 348 2.87 18.21 15.57
CA THR A 348 4.10 18.13 14.76
C THR A 348 5.34 18.45 15.59
N GLY A 349 5.26 19.42 16.51
CA GLY A 349 6.33 19.74 17.45
C GLY A 349 6.69 18.61 18.42
N LEU A 350 5.73 17.74 18.75
CA LEU A 350 5.95 16.57 19.62
C LEU A 350 6.60 15.38 18.90
N ARG A 351 6.69 15.39 17.58
CA ARG A 351 7.16 14.26 16.78
C ARG A 351 8.51 13.67 17.23
N PRO A 352 9.56 14.44 17.57
CA PRO A 352 10.83 13.88 18.06
C PRO A 352 10.65 13.02 19.32
N MET A 353 9.82 13.47 20.27
CA MET A 353 9.46 12.73 21.48
C MET A 353 8.74 11.41 21.11
N LEU A 354 7.72 11.48 20.24
CA LEU A 354 6.93 10.32 19.83
C LEU A 354 7.80 9.27 19.10
N LEU A 355 8.72 9.70 18.23
CA LEU A 355 9.69 8.82 17.57
C LEU A 355 10.67 8.19 18.58
N GLY A 356 11.08 8.93 19.59
CA GLY A 356 11.90 8.41 20.69
C GLY A 356 11.24 7.21 21.38
N ILE A 357 9.94 7.31 21.68
CA ILE A 357 9.16 6.22 22.32
C ILE A 357 9.14 4.97 21.45
N ARG A 358 9.00 5.13 20.15
CA ARG A 358 9.00 4.01 19.21
C ARG A 358 10.30 3.21 19.25
N GLY A 359 11.44 3.88 19.46
CA GLY A 359 12.76 3.24 19.55
C GLY A 359 13.00 2.51 20.87
N LEU A 360 12.20 2.77 21.91
CA LEU A 360 12.36 2.13 23.22
C LEU A 360 11.79 0.71 23.22
N LYS A 361 12.41 -0.16 24.02
CA LYS A 361 11.82 -1.47 24.35
C LYS A 361 10.54 -1.25 25.18
N PRO A 362 9.56 -2.18 25.10
CA PRO A 362 8.29 -2.05 25.82
C PRO A 362 8.45 -1.76 27.33
N GLU A 363 9.41 -2.41 27.97
CA GLU A 363 9.72 -2.25 29.40
C GLU A 363 10.25 -0.85 29.78
N ASP A 364 10.85 -0.14 28.82
CA ASP A 364 11.49 1.16 29.04
C ASP A 364 10.55 2.36 28.73
N ARG A 365 9.33 2.10 28.23
CA ARG A 365 8.41 3.15 27.76
C ARG A 365 7.67 3.91 28.85
N ALA A 366 7.64 3.41 30.08
CA ALA A 366 6.78 3.94 31.15
C ALA A 366 7.04 5.45 31.45
N ALA A 367 8.31 5.87 31.56
CA ALA A 367 8.68 7.26 31.80
C ALA A 367 8.28 8.17 30.64
N ALA A 368 8.54 7.73 29.40
CA ALA A 368 8.19 8.49 28.21
C ALA A 368 6.66 8.62 28.01
N TYR A 369 5.88 7.61 28.40
CA TYR A 369 4.42 7.72 28.43
C TYR A 369 3.94 8.76 29.44
N ALA A 370 4.55 8.84 30.63
CA ALA A 370 4.22 9.86 31.62
C ALA A 370 4.51 11.29 31.10
N GLU A 371 5.59 11.46 30.34
CA GLU A 371 5.92 12.75 29.71
C GLU A 371 4.87 13.16 28.66
N VAL A 372 4.41 12.21 27.81
CA VAL A 372 3.37 12.49 26.81
C VAL A 372 2.05 12.84 27.49
N ILE A 373 1.66 12.09 28.53
CA ILE A 373 0.44 12.40 29.31
C ILE A 373 0.54 13.81 29.90
N ALA A 374 1.67 14.15 30.52
CA ALA A 374 1.90 15.48 31.09
C ALA A 374 1.80 16.58 30.00
N GLU A 375 2.34 16.38 28.80
CA GLU A 375 2.19 17.32 27.68
C GLU A 375 0.73 17.50 27.24
N VAL A 376 -0.04 16.41 27.20
CA VAL A 376 -1.46 16.47 26.87
C VAL A 376 -2.27 17.18 27.97
N GLU A 377 -1.87 17.04 29.22
CA GLU A 377 -2.57 17.63 30.39
C GLU A 377 -2.22 19.07 30.71
N LYS A 378 -1.12 19.60 30.16
CA LYS A 378 -0.82 21.03 30.29
C LYS A 378 -2.02 21.88 29.88
N PRO A 379 -2.28 23.03 30.54
CA PRO A 379 -3.40 23.90 30.21
C PRO A 379 -3.30 24.53 28.79
#